data_d8a8e43a6498e98cbe83ed8ebd2ec093
#
_entry.id   d8a8e43a6498e98cbe83ed8ebd2ec093
#
_cell.length_a   1.000
_cell.length_b   1.000
_cell.length_c   1.000
_cell.angle_alpha   90.00
_cell.angle_beta   90.00
_cell.angle_gamma   90.00
#
_symmetry.space_group_name_H-M   'P 1'
#
loop_
_entity.id
_entity.type
_entity.pdbx_description
1 polymer ?
#
loop_
_entity_poly.entity_id
_entity_poly.type
_entity_poly.pdbx_seq_one_letter_code
_entity_poly.pdbx_strand_id
1 'polypeptide(L)'
;MSASYPALRLRRTRSTGWSRRLHAETVLTPADLIWPLFVVEGERVEQPIASLPGVSRWSVDQIVARGREARDLGIPCVALFPYTQPERRTEDGREALNPDNLMCQAIRALKDAVPEIGVLTDVALDPYTSHGHDGLVDAAGYVVNDTTAEMLVAQALNQAAAGADIIAPSDMMDGRIGLIRTALEAESHHNVQIMSYAAKYASAFYGPFRDAVGSRGLLKGDKKTYQMDNANAEEALREVAMDLAEGADTVMVKPGLPYLDIIVRVRQAFEVPVFAYQVSGEYAMLEASVAAGAGDRDALVLETLMAFKRAGCSGVLTYHAAHAAKLLNG
;
A
#
# COMPACT_ATOMS: atom_id res chain seq x y z
N MET A 1 -30.93 -32.00 -14.60
CA MET A 1 -30.35 -32.30 -15.94
C MET A 1 -29.38 -31.20 -16.29
N SER A 2 -28.11 -31.50 -16.52
CA SER A 2 -27.12 -30.51 -16.97
C SER A 2 -27.40 -30.17 -18.45
N ALA A 3 -27.59 -28.90 -18.76
CA ALA A 3 -27.73 -28.46 -20.14
C ALA A 3 -26.39 -28.73 -20.89
N SER A 4 -26.52 -29.27 -22.12
CA SER A 4 -25.38 -29.60 -22.97
C SER A 4 -25.50 -28.94 -24.37
N TYR A 5 -24.40 -28.96 -25.12
CA TYR A 5 -24.41 -28.50 -26.51
C TYR A 5 -25.44 -29.32 -27.34
N PRO A 6 -26.20 -28.70 -28.24
CA PRO A 6 -26.20 -27.28 -28.62
C PRO A 6 -27.13 -26.37 -27.80
N ALA A 7 -27.87 -26.88 -26.81
CA ALA A 7 -28.78 -26.09 -25.99
C ALA A 7 -28.00 -25.06 -25.13
N LEU A 8 -26.88 -25.47 -24.53
CA LEU A 8 -25.94 -24.62 -23.83
C LEU A 8 -24.80 -24.17 -24.76
N ARG A 9 -24.63 -22.87 -24.93
CA ARG A 9 -23.53 -22.26 -25.69
C ARG A 9 -22.99 -21.05 -24.90
N LEU A 10 -21.90 -21.22 -24.18
CA LEU A 10 -21.29 -20.15 -23.37
C LEU A 10 -20.80 -18.94 -24.19
N ARG A 11 -20.59 -19.09 -25.51
CA ARG A 11 -20.22 -17.99 -26.39
C ARG A 11 -21.35 -16.96 -26.61
N ARG A 12 -22.60 -17.26 -26.26
CA ARG A 12 -23.73 -16.33 -26.48
C ARG A 12 -23.54 -15.04 -25.71
N THR A 13 -23.14 -15.11 -24.45
CA THR A 13 -22.96 -13.95 -23.56
C THR A 13 -21.75 -13.07 -23.90
N ARG A 14 -20.81 -13.56 -24.71
CA ARG A 14 -19.59 -12.85 -25.11
C ARG A 14 -19.47 -12.51 -26.59
N SER A 15 -20.49 -12.81 -27.38
CA SER A 15 -20.44 -12.66 -28.84
C SER A 15 -20.39 -11.21 -29.33
N THR A 16 -20.93 -10.27 -28.57
CA THR A 16 -20.99 -8.83 -28.92
C THR A 16 -20.54 -7.96 -27.77
N GLY A 17 -20.11 -6.70 -28.05
CA GLY A 17 -19.60 -5.76 -27.05
C GLY A 17 -20.63 -5.44 -25.96
N TRP A 18 -21.89 -5.14 -26.35
CA TRP A 18 -22.92 -4.83 -25.36
C TRP A 18 -23.21 -6.04 -24.46
N SER A 19 -23.23 -7.25 -25.03
CA SER A 19 -23.46 -8.48 -24.26
C SER A 19 -22.33 -8.72 -23.24
N ARG A 20 -21.08 -8.55 -23.65
CA ARG A 20 -19.93 -8.66 -22.71
C ARG A 20 -20.05 -7.66 -21.56
N ARG A 21 -20.42 -6.39 -21.85
CA ARG A 21 -20.62 -5.39 -20.78
C ARG A 21 -21.76 -5.75 -19.84
N LEU A 22 -22.88 -6.25 -20.36
CA LEU A 22 -24.05 -6.64 -19.57
C LEU A 22 -23.76 -7.82 -18.63
N HIS A 23 -22.89 -8.74 -19.03
CA HIS A 23 -22.55 -9.97 -18.28
C HIS A 23 -21.19 -9.86 -17.54
N ALA A 24 -20.60 -8.67 -17.47
CA ALA A 24 -19.39 -8.48 -16.69
C ALA A 24 -19.71 -8.64 -15.19
N GLU A 25 -18.99 -9.53 -14.52
CA GLU A 25 -19.19 -9.85 -13.10
C GLU A 25 -18.42 -8.88 -12.19
N THR A 26 -17.40 -8.21 -12.74
CA THR A 26 -16.48 -7.35 -11.98
C THR A 26 -16.36 -6.02 -12.70
N VAL A 27 -16.37 -4.94 -11.93
CA VAL A 27 -16.16 -3.57 -12.42
C VAL A 27 -14.94 -2.98 -11.73
N LEU A 28 -14.11 -2.28 -12.50
CA LEU A 28 -12.99 -1.48 -12.02
C LEU A 28 -13.32 -0.01 -12.26
N THR A 29 -13.16 0.81 -11.24
CA THR A 29 -13.42 2.26 -11.28
C THR A 29 -12.25 3.02 -10.63
N PRO A 30 -12.10 4.34 -10.85
CA PRO A 30 -11.12 5.13 -10.13
C PRO A 30 -11.26 5.06 -8.60
N ALA A 31 -12.48 4.82 -8.09
CA ALA A 31 -12.74 4.67 -6.65
C ALA A 31 -12.12 3.40 -6.03
N ASP A 32 -11.66 2.48 -6.83
CA ASP A 32 -10.95 1.27 -6.37
C ASP A 32 -9.44 1.48 -6.22
N LEU A 33 -8.92 2.68 -6.52
CA LEU A 33 -7.49 2.95 -6.57
C LEU A 33 -7.02 3.77 -5.37
N ILE A 34 -5.84 3.42 -4.84
CA ILE A 34 -5.10 4.23 -3.88
C ILE A 34 -3.76 4.60 -4.54
N TRP A 35 -3.43 5.90 -4.57
CA TRP A 35 -2.23 6.36 -5.25
C TRP A 35 -1.06 6.55 -4.28
N PRO A 36 -0.01 5.69 -4.31
CA PRO A 36 1.19 5.86 -3.50
C PRO A 36 2.06 7.01 -4.00
N LEU A 37 2.43 7.91 -3.10
CA LEU A 37 3.23 9.11 -3.36
C LEU A 37 4.44 9.15 -2.43
N PHE A 38 5.62 9.45 -2.99
CA PHE A 38 6.84 9.62 -2.22
C PHE A 38 7.09 11.09 -1.91
N VAL A 39 7.29 11.39 -0.62
CA VAL A 39 7.50 12.76 -0.14
C VAL A 39 8.99 13.02 0.07
N VAL A 40 9.50 14.15 -0.40
CA VAL A 40 10.88 14.61 -0.22
C VAL A 40 10.91 16.05 0.26
N GLU A 41 11.96 16.44 0.97
CA GLU A 41 12.19 17.82 1.39
C GLU A 41 12.45 18.75 0.20
N GLY A 42 12.12 20.03 0.37
CA GLY A 42 12.32 21.08 -0.61
C GLY A 42 11.05 21.79 -1.04
N GLU A 43 11.16 22.67 -2.02
CA GLU A 43 10.05 23.41 -2.64
C GLU A 43 10.10 23.22 -4.15
N ARG A 44 8.95 22.92 -4.76
CA ARG A 44 8.79 22.62 -6.20
C ARG A 44 9.69 21.50 -6.72
N VAL A 45 9.99 20.53 -5.84
CA VAL A 45 10.85 19.39 -6.20
C VAL A 45 10.02 18.31 -6.86
N GLU A 46 10.49 17.88 -8.03
CA GLU A 46 10.17 16.62 -8.68
C GLU A 46 11.47 15.87 -8.91
N GLN A 47 11.66 14.76 -8.20
CA GLN A 47 12.86 13.93 -8.31
C GLN A 47 12.49 12.55 -8.85
N PRO A 48 12.75 12.27 -10.14
CA PRO A 48 12.48 10.95 -10.74
C PRO A 48 13.22 9.83 -10.00
N ILE A 49 12.56 8.68 -9.85
CA ILE A 49 13.13 7.48 -9.24
C ILE A 49 13.59 6.56 -10.38
N ALA A 50 14.90 6.38 -10.52
CA ALA A 50 15.49 5.66 -11.66
C ALA A 50 14.98 4.21 -11.80
N SER A 51 14.70 3.53 -10.68
CA SER A 51 14.18 2.16 -10.65
C SER A 51 12.66 2.04 -10.83
N LEU A 52 11.94 3.18 -10.87
CA LEU A 52 10.48 3.26 -11.05
C LEU A 52 10.15 4.24 -12.19
N PRO A 53 10.20 3.83 -13.46
CA PRO A 53 9.94 4.70 -14.60
C PRO A 53 8.60 5.44 -14.49
N GLY A 54 8.61 6.77 -14.61
CA GLY A 54 7.41 7.60 -14.50
C GLY A 54 6.92 7.88 -13.07
N VAL A 55 7.66 7.44 -12.04
CA VAL A 55 7.39 7.75 -10.63
C VAL A 55 8.48 8.67 -10.09
N SER A 56 8.07 9.69 -9.34
CA SER A 56 8.97 10.68 -8.73
C SER A 56 8.74 10.81 -7.23
N ARG A 57 9.73 11.33 -6.51
CA ARG A 57 9.55 11.92 -5.19
C ARG A 57 9.14 13.37 -5.36
N TRP A 58 8.25 13.85 -4.50
CA TRP A 58 7.63 15.17 -4.61
C TRP A 58 7.80 15.95 -3.31
N SER A 59 8.11 17.24 -3.40
CA SER A 59 8.04 18.13 -2.23
C SER A 59 6.60 18.31 -1.76
N VAL A 60 6.41 18.77 -0.53
CA VAL A 60 5.09 18.88 0.11
C VAL A 60 4.09 19.70 -0.73
N ASP A 61 4.52 20.81 -1.33
CA ASP A 61 3.70 21.61 -2.23
C ASP A 61 3.25 20.84 -3.49
N GLN A 62 4.12 19.98 -4.03
CA GLN A 62 3.82 19.11 -5.16
C GLN A 62 2.92 17.92 -4.74
N ILE A 63 3.06 17.40 -3.53
CA ILE A 63 2.14 16.41 -2.96
C ILE A 63 0.72 16.95 -2.91
N VAL A 64 0.54 18.21 -2.50
CA VAL A 64 -0.78 18.88 -2.55
C VAL A 64 -1.33 18.94 -3.98
N ALA A 65 -0.48 19.24 -4.97
CA ALA A 65 -0.89 19.22 -6.38
C ALA A 65 -1.32 17.81 -6.83
N ARG A 66 -0.60 16.75 -6.41
CA ARG A 66 -0.98 15.34 -6.69
C ARG A 66 -2.28 14.97 -5.96
N GLY A 67 -2.53 15.45 -4.74
CA GLY A 67 -3.80 15.27 -4.04
C GLY A 67 -4.99 15.86 -4.81
N ARG A 68 -4.83 17.08 -5.36
CA ARG A 68 -5.84 17.68 -6.25
C ARG A 68 -6.05 16.86 -7.52
N GLU A 69 -4.98 16.41 -8.17
CA GLU A 69 -5.07 15.53 -9.34
C GLU A 69 -5.80 14.22 -9.01
N ALA A 70 -5.50 13.58 -7.88
CA ALA A 70 -6.18 12.37 -7.43
C ALA A 70 -7.69 12.58 -7.27
N ARG A 71 -8.09 13.66 -6.57
CA ARG A 71 -9.49 14.05 -6.42
C ARG A 71 -10.18 14.26 -7.77
N ASP A 72 -9.56 15.03 -8.67
CA ASP A 72 -10.14 15.37 -9.97
C ASP A 72 -10.27 14.14 -10.89
N LEU A 73 -9.44 13.13 -10.68
CA LEU A 73 -9.49 11.83 -11.34
C LEU A 73 -10.48 10.84 -10.69
N GLY A 74 -11.08 11.19 -9.55
CA GLY A 74 -11.98 10.31 -8.81
C GLY A 74 -11.28 9.23 -7.98
N ILE A 75 -9.96 9.38 -7.73
CA ILE A 75 -9.20 8.52 -6.82
C ILE A 75 -9.49 8.99 -5.39
N PRO A 76 -10.03 8.12 -4.50
CA PRO A 76 -10.50 8.58 -3.18
C PRO A 76 -9.38 8.77 -2.15
N CYS A 77 -8.22 8.16 -2.35
CA CYS A 77 -7.18 8.10 -1.33
C CYS A 77 -5.77 8.13 -1.94
N VAL A 78 -4.87 8.84 -1.27
CA VAL A 78 -3.43 8.80 -1.53
C VAL A 78 -2.71 8.14 -0.37
N ALA A 79 -1.63 7.39 -0.66
CA ALA A 79 -0.78 6.77 0.35
C ALA A 79 0.59 7.46 0.37
N LEU A 80 1.01 7.95 1.54
CA LEU A 80 2.24 8.71 1.69
C LEU A 80 3.41 7.86 2.18
N PHE A 81 4.58 8.05 1.56
CA PHE A 81 5.84 7.40 1.93
C PHE A 81 6.97 8.45 1.97
N PRO A 82 7.60 8.72 3.13
CA PRO A 82 8.62 9.75 3.24
C PRO A 82 9.98 9.26 2.75
N TYR A 83 10.72 10.13 2.11
CA TYR A 83 12.17 10.00 1.93
C TYR A 83 12.85 10.82 3.01
N THR A 84 13.30 10.17 4.07
CA THR A 84 14.05 10.82 5.14
C THR A 84 15.51 11.01 4.73
N GLN A 85 16.03 12.21 4.89
CA GLN A 85 17.43 12.50 4.59
C GLN A 85 18.37 11.63 5.46
N PRO A 86 19.51 11.16 4.92
CA PRO A 86 20.42 10.28 5.65
C PRO A 86 20.85 10.82 7.03
N GLU A 87 21.01 12.15 7.14
CA GLU A 87 21.45 12.83 8.37
C GLU A 87 20.41 12.76 9.50
N ARG A 88 19.14 12.52 9.16
CA ARG A 88 18.05 12.38 10.13
C ARG A 88 17.75 10.94 10.50
N ARG A 89 18.40 9.97 9.83
CA ARG A 89 18.24 8.55 10.13
C ARG A 89 19.14 8.17 11.30
N THR A 90 18.57 7.48 12.26
CA THR A 90 19.27 7.02 13.46
C THR A 90 19.05 5.52 13.67
N GLU A 91 19.83 4.88 14.53
CA GLU A 91 19.62 3.46 14.85
C GLU A 91 18.27 3.21 15.53
N ASP A 92 17.80 4.18 16.30
CA ASP A 92 16.53 4.12 17.02
C ASP A 92 15.32 4.71 16.22
N GLY A 93 15.54 5.21 15.00
CA GLY A 93 14.46 5.73 14.15
C GLY A 93 13.70 6.93 14.75
N ARG A 94 14.32 7.70 15.66
CA ARG A 94 13.65 8.76 16.46
C ARG A 94 12.96 9.85 15.64
N GLU A 95 13.32 10.05 14.38
CA GLU A 95 12.64 11.01 13.50
C GLU A 95 11.16 10.63 13.28
N ALA A 96 10.80 9.35 13.39
CA ALA A 96 9.41 8.91 13.38
C ALA A 96 8.55 9.51 14.52
N LEU A 97 9.21 9.83 15.65
CA LEU A 97 8.58 10.42 16.84
C LEU A 97 8.51 11.96 16.80
N ASN A 98 9.15 12.58 15.83
CA ASN A 98 9.08 14.04 15.65
C ASN A 98 7.71 14.43 15.06
N PRO A 99 6.85 15.18 15.78
CA PRO A 99 5.52 15.56 15.29
C PRO A 99 5.58 16.49 14.08
N ASP A 100 6.73 17.10 13.81
CA ASP A 100 6.98 17.97 12.67
C ASP A 100 7.86 17.33 11.60
N ASN A 101 7.95 16.00 11.58
CA ASN A 101 8.66 15.28 10.53
C ASN A 101 7.98 15.48 9.16
N LEU A 102 8.69 15.13 8.09
CA LEU A 102 8.25 15.34 6.72
C LEU A 102 6.88 14.69 6.41
N MET A 103 6.61 13.51 6.98
CA MET A 103 5.30 12.83 6.83
C MET A 103 4.19 13.68 7.43
N CYS A 104 4.33 14.12 8.68
CA CYS A 104 3.31 14.92 9.37
C CYS A 104 3.09 16.27 8.69
N GLN A 105 4.13 16.90 8.13
CA GLN A 105 4.00 18.11 7.33
C GLN A 105 3.17 17.85 6.06
N ALA A 106 3.42 16.76 5.35
CA ALA A 106 2.68 16.42 4.14
C ALA A 106 1.20 16.10 4.43
N ILE A 107 0.92 15.39 5.53
CA ILE A 107 -0.46 15.12 5.97
C ILE A 107 -1.21 16.43 6.21
N ARG A 108 -0.68 17.31 7.04
CA ARG A 108 -1.30 18.62 7.33
C ARG A 108 -1.56 19.42 6.06
N ALA A 109 -0.56 19.54 5.20
CA ALA A 109 -0.69 20.31 3.96
C ALA A 109 -1.76 19.74 3.01
N LEU A 110 -1.88 18.41 2.92
CA LEU A 110 -2.93 17.77 2.14
C LEU A 110 -4.31 18.01 2.74
N LYS A 111 -4.48 17.80 4.05
CA LYS A 111 -5.79 17.97 4.73
C LYS A 111 -6.25 19.42 4.70
N ASP A 112 -5.33 20.39 4.79
CA ASP A 112 -5.65 21.81 4.68
C ASP A 112 -6.09 22.22 3.26
N ALA A 113 -5.44 21.65 2.23
CA ALA A 113 -5.63 22.07 0.83
C ALA A 113 -6.65 21.24 0.05
N VAL A 114 -6.87 19.97 0.45
CA VAL A 114 -7.73 18.99 -0.23
C VAL A 114 -8.40 18.10 0.84
N PRO A 115 -9.25 18.66 1.72
CA PRO A 115 -9.80 17.94 2.87
C PRO A 115 -10.65 16.71 2.50
N GLU A 116 -11.17 16.67 1.29
CA GLU A 116 -11.99 15.57 0.78
C GLU A 116 -11.20 14.33 0.34
N ILE A 117 -9.85 14.44 0.16
CA ILE A 117 -9.04 13.27 -0.18
C ILE A 117 -8.67 12.47 1.07
N GLY A 118 -8.81 11.15 1.02
CA GLY A 118 -8.31 10.27 2.07
C GLY A 118 -6.78 10.23 2.08
N VAL A 119 -6.18 10.32 3.26
CA VAL A 119 -4.73 10.26 3.47
C VAL A 119 -4.41 8.99 4.25
N LEU A 120 -3.81 8.01 3.56
CA LEU A 120 -3.26 6.80 4.15
C LEU A 120 -1.77 7.02 4.43
N THR A 121 -1.32 6.63 5.63
CA THR A 121 0.08 6.76 6.04
C THR A 121 0.67 5.43 6.46
N ASP A 122 1.89 5.18 5.98
CA ASP A 122 2.66 4.01 6.37
C ASP A 122 3.19 4.17 7.80
N VAL A 123 3.05 3.14 8.64
CA VAL A 123 3.63 3.07 9.97
C VAL A 123 4.65 1.93 9.99
N ALA A 124 5.92 2.32 9.93
CA ALA A 124 7.09 1.45 9.98
C ALA A 124 8.33 2.32 10.19
N LEU A 125 9.42 1.77 10.70
CA LEU A 125 10.61 2.55 11.03
C LEU A 125 11.67 2.57 9.92
N ASP A 126 11.57 1.76 8.87
CA ASP A 126 12.60 1.66 7.82
C ASP A 126 12.90 2.97 7.07
N PRO A 127 11.99 3.96 6.91
CA PRO A 127 12.36 5.26 6.38
C PRO A 127 13.23 6.10 7.33
N TYR A 128 13.23 5.79 8.63
CA TYR A 128 13.85 6.58 9.69
C TYR A 128 15.08 5.91 10.31
N THR A 129 15.26 4.59 10.09
CA THR A 129 16.39 3.84 10.64
C THR A 129 17.61 3.89 9.72
N SER A 130 18.80 3.94 10.31
CA SER A 130 20.08 3.89 9.59
C SER A 130 20.44 2.50 9.07
N HIS A 131 19.79 1.45 9.58
CA HIS A 131 20.00 0.05 9.21
C HIS A 131 18.90 -0.51 8.27
N GLY A 132 17.82 0.25 7.99
CA GLY A 132 16.79 -0.10 7.01
C GLY A 132 15.80 -1.20 7.41
N HIS A 133 15.77 -1.61 8.69
CA HIS A 133 14.73 -2.48 9.22
C HIS A 133 13.49 -1.69 9.63
N ASP A 134 12.31 -2.36 9.60
CA ASP A 134 11.02 -1.77 9.96
C ASP A 134 10.86 -1.58 11.48
N GLY A 135 11.78 -2.11 12.30
CA GLY A 135 11.78 -2.04 13.76
C GLY A 135 13.18 -1.81 14.34
N LEU A 136 13.23 -1.75 15.67
CA LEU A 136 14.47 -1.60 16.45
C LEU A 136 15.28 -2.89 16.43
N VAL A 137 16.60 -2.75 16.37
CA VAL A 137 17.52 -3.89 16.28
C VAL A 137 18.35 -3.99 17.55
N ASP A 138 18.44 -5.19 18.13
CA ASP A 138 19.29 -5.47 19.27
C ASP A 138 20.77 -5.62 18.89
N ALA A 139 21.64 -5.83 19.90
CA ALA A 139 23.07 -6.01 19.70
C ALA A 139 23.45 -7.26 18.87
N ALA A 140 22.53 -8.23 18.74
CA ALA A 140 22.71 -9.43 17.92
C ALA A 140 22.25 -9.23 16.47
N GLY A 141 21.64 -8.08 16.15
CA GLY A 141 21.08 -7.80 14.83
C GLY A 141 19.66 -8.32 14.63
N TYR A 142 18.97 -8.72 15.70
CA TYR A 142 17.57 -9.18 15.67
C TYR A 142 16.61 -8.00 15.86
N VAL A 143 15.54 -7.97 15.07
CA VAL A 143 14.48 -6.94 15.21
C VAL A 143 13.61 -7.29 16.42
N VAL A 144 13.59 -6.40 17.42
CA VAL A 144 12.89 -6.60 18.69
C VAL A 144 11.42 -6.21 18.53
N ASN A 145 10.50 -7.10 18.90
CA ASN A 145 9.06 -6.89 18.73
C ASN A 145 8.51 -5.79 19.64
N ASP A 146 8.54 -6.00 20.95
CA ASP A 146 7.74 -5.22 21.91
C ASP A 146 8.12 -3.74 21.94
N THR A 147 9.40 -3.44 22.03
CA THR A 147 9.89 -2.04 22.00
C THR A 147 9.67 -1.37 20.65
N THR A 148 9.66 -2.14 19.55
CA THR A 148 9.28 -1.61 18.24
C THR A 148 7.81 -1.24 18.22
N ALA A 149 6.92 -2.12 18.72
CA ALA A 149 5.48 -1.87 18.76
C ALA A 149 5.14 -0.61 19.57
N GLU A 150 5.84 -0.34 20.68
CA GLU A 150 5.69 0.91 21.44
C GLU A 150 6.04 2.15 20.60
N MET A 151 7.12 2.10 19.83
CA MET A 151 7.49 3.20 18.92
C MET A 151 6.49 3.40 17.79
N LEU A 152 5.94 2.32 17.23
CA LEU A 152 4.92 2.38 16.18
C LEU A 152 3.63 3.02 16.69
N VAL A 153 3.26 2.80 17.94
CA VAL A 153 2.14 3.51 18.60
C VAL A 153 2.38 5.02 18.59
N ALA A 154 3.56 5.47 19.03
CA ALA A 154 3.87 6.90 19.06
C ALA A 154 3.91 7.52 17.65
N GLN A 155 4.46 6.79 16.67
CA GLN A 155 4.44 7.20 15.26
C GLN A 155 3.00 7.32 14.73
N ALA A 156 2.14 6.34 15.01
CA ALA A 156 0.74 6.35 14.60
C ALA A 156 -0.04 7.53 15.20
N LEU A 157 0.15 7.82 16.49
CA LEU A 157 -0.46 8.97 17.15
C LEU A 157 -0.03 10.30 16.54
N ASN A 158 1.27 10.46 16.22
CA ASN A 158 1.76 11.66 15.54
C ASN A 158 1.10 11.86 14.17
N GLN A 159 0.95 10.79 13.39
CA GLN A 159 0.32 10.84 12.08
C GLN A 159 -1.19 11.12 12.20
N ALA A 160 -1.88 10.51 13.15
CA ALA A 160 -3.28 10.76 13.43
C ALA A 160 -3.53 12.22 13.88
N ALA A 161 -2.69 12.74 14.78
CA ALA A 161 -2.73 14.14 15.22
C ALA A 161 -2.44 15.12 14.08
N ALA A 162 -1.64 14.73 13.09
CA ALA A 162 -1.41 15.52 11.88
C ALA A 162 -2.60 15.50 10.90
N GLY A 163 -3.58 14.59 11.10
CA GLY A 163 -4.81 14.52 10.28
C GLY A 163 -4.86 13.32 9.31
N ALA A 164 -4.06 12.27 9.51
CA ALA A 164 -4.18 11.06 8.72
C ALA A 164 -5.56 10.40 8.92
N ASP A 165 -6.17 9.96 7.82
CA ASP A 165 -7.48 9.29 7.85
C ASP A 165 -7.32 7.77 8.06
N ILE A 166 -6.21 7.20 7.57
CA ILE A 166 -5.92 5.77 7.64
C ILE A 166 -4.48 5.57 8.10
N ILE A 167 -4.30 4.90 9.22
CA ILE A 167 -3.01 4.40 9.70
C ILE A 167 -2.79 2.99 9.16
N ALA A 168 -1.66 2.76 8.46
CA ALA A 168 -1.41 1.49 7.81
C ALA A 168 -0.08 0.86 8.26
N PRO A 169 -0.09 0.11 9.38
CA PRO A 169 1.11 -0.52 9.92
C PRO A 169 1.65 -1.60 8.97
N SER A 170 2.87 -1.40 8.50
CA SER A 170 3.52 -2.29 7.52
C SER A 170 4.74 -3.02 8.06
N ASP A 171 4.97 -2.93 9.35
CA ASP A 171 6.14 -3.43 10.06
C ASP A 171 6.11 -4.94 10.31
N MET A 172 4.92 -5.55 10.52
CA MET A 172 4.67 -6.95 10.85
C MET A 172 5.09 -7.37 12.27
N MET A 173 5.11 -6.45 13.24
CA MET A 173 5.32 -6.81 14.66
C MET A 173 4.04 -7.42 15.25
N ASP A 174 4.20 -8.42 16.12
CA ASP A 174 3.07 -9.05 16.81
C ASP A 174 2.39 -8.08 17.77
N GLY A 175 1.05 -8.01 17.77
CA GLY A 175 0.25 -7.22 18.71
C GLY A 175 0.20 -5.71 18.41
N ARG A 176 0.90 -5.22 17.37
CA ARG A 176 0.99 -3.79 17.06
C ARG A 176 -0.37 -3.15 16.74
N ILE A 177 -1.27 -3.90 16.11
CA ILE A 177 -2.59 -3.38 15.72
C ILE A 177 -3.42 -3.07 16.96
N GLY A 178 -3.45 -3.99 17.94
CA GLY A 178 -4.17 -3.79 19.20
C GLY A 178 -3.62 -2.65 20.03
N LEU A 179 -2.31 -2.50 20.10
CA LEU A 179 -1.65 -1.38 20.79
C LEU A 179 -1.99 -0.05 20.12
N ILE A 180 -1.88 0.06 18.80
CA ILE A 180 -2.21 1.27 18.04
C ILE A 180 -3.69 1.61 18.17
N ARG A 181 -4.62 0.64 18.03
CA ARG A 181 -6.05 0.87 18.20
C ARG A 181 -6.35 1.41 19.59
N THR A 182 -5.81 0.76 20.63
CA THR A 182 -6.01 1.19 22.03
C THR A 182 -5.54 2.64 22.23
N ALA A 183 -4.40 3.01 21.68
CA ALA A 183 -3.86 4.35 21.81
C ALA A 183 -4.69 5.40 21.04
N LEU A 184 -5.12 5.10 19.81
CA LEU A 184 -6.00 5.97 19.01
C LEU A 184 -7.32 6.26 19.75
N GLU A 185 -7.94 5.24 20.35
CA GLU A 185 -9.16 5.39 21.15
C GLU A 185 -8.91 6.27 22.39
N ALA A 186 -7.82 6.05 23.12
CA ALA A 186 -7.45 6.80 24.31
C ALA A 186 -7.23 8.30 24.03
N GLU A 187 -6.65 8.63 22.85
CA GLU A 187 -6.40 10.00 22.40
C GLU A 187 -7.57 10.59 21.58
N SER A 188 -8.75 9.93 21.61
CA SER A 188 -9.97 10.39 20.93
C SER A 188 -9.88 10.45 19.39
N HIS A 189 -8.99 9.68 18.77
CA HIS A 189 -8.89 9.52 17.33
C HIS A 189 -9.85 8.43 16.80
N HIS A 190 -11.11 8.43 17.28
CA HIS A 190 -12.11 7.37 17.05
C HIS A 190 -12.44 7.11 15.57
N ASN A 191 -12.26 8.11 14.70
CA ASN A 191 -12.57 7.99 13.27
C ASN A 191 -11.36 7.62 12.40
N VAL A 192 -10.18 7.50 12.98
CA VAL A 192 -8.98 7.08 12.26
C VAL A 192 -9.04 5.57 12.03
N GLN A 193 -9.03 5.17 10.76
CA GLN A 193 -9.06 3.77 10.36
C GLN A 193 -7.69 3.12 10.50
N ILE A 194 -7.67 1.81 10.74
CA ILE A 194 -6.45 0.99 10.64
C ILE A 194 -6.59 0.05 9.44
N MET A 195 -5.72 0.25 8.43
CA MET A 195 -5.53 -0.70 7.33
C MET A 195 -4.26 -1.51 7.60
N SER A 196 -4.41 -2.69 8.18
CA SER A 196 -3.24 -3.51 8.48
C SER A 196 -2.65 -4.15 7.23
N TYR A 197 -1.32 -4.09 7.09
CA TYR A 197 -0.57 -4.97 6.19
C TYR A 197 -0.53 -6.38 6.80
N ALA A 198 -1.69 -7.00 6.94
CA ALA A 198 -1.89 -8.23 7.69
C ALA A 198 -1.23 -9.46 7.03
N ALA A 199 -1.03 -9.45 5.72
CA ALA A 199 -0.34 -10.51 4.99
C ALA A 199 0.78 -9.91 4.14
N LYS A 200 1.90 -9.53 4.78
CA LYS A 200 3.08 -8.98 4.12
C LYS A 200 4.20 -10.01 4.07
N TYR A 201 4.56 -10.41 2.87
CA TYR A 201 5.57 -11.44 2.61
C TYR A 201 6.97 -10.86 2.44
N ALA A 202 7.98 -11.58 2.89
CA ALA A 202 9.38 -11.32 2.52
C ALA A 202 9.54 -11.60 1.02
N SER A 203 9.74 -10.54 0.22
CA SER A 203 9.62 -10.63 -1.23
C SER A 203 10.78 -9.98 -1.98
N ALA A 204 11.16 -10.59 -3.10
CA ALA A 204 12.10 -10.03 -4.06
C ALA A 204 11.52 -8.84 -4.85
N PHE A 205 10.19 -8.66 -4.85
CA PHE A 205 9.50 -7.58 -5.58
C PHE A 205 9.62 -6.19 -4.91
N TYR A 206 10.33 -6.03 -3.79
CA TYR A 206 10.48 -4.74 -3.09
C TYR A 206 11.69 -3.92 -3.54
N GLY A 207 12.50 -4.41 -4.49
CA GLY A 207 13.76 -3.76 -4.89
C GLY A 207 13.61 -2.26 -5.21
N PRO A 208 12.74 -1.84 -6.15
CA PRO A 208 12.58 -0.43 -6.51
C PRO A 208 12.01 0.45 -5.40
N PHE A 209 11.18 -0.08 -4.48
CA PHE A 209 10.67 0.67 -3.33
C PHE A 209 11.80 1.11 -2.38
N ARG A 210 12.79 0.24 -2.15
CA ARG A 210 13.95 0.58 -1.32
C ARG A 210 14.74 1.76 -1.88
N ASP A 211 14.80 1.87 -3.21
CA ASP A 211 15.39 3.03 -3.88
C ASP A 211 14.52 4.28 -3.65
N ALA A 212 13.20 4.15 -3.77
CA ALA A 212 12.26 5.25 -3.63
C ALA A 212 12.29 5.90 -2.23
N VAL A 213 12.34 5.10 -1.16
CA VAL A 213 12.45 5.60 0.24
C VAL A 213 13.90 5.81 0.69
N GLY A 214 14.89 5.55 -0.20
CA GLY A 214 16.31 5.75 0.06
C GLY A 214 16.93 4.75 1.04
N SER A 215 16.31 3.56 1.22
CA SER A 215 16.84 2.49 2.08
C SER A 215 17.69 1.45 1.32
N ARG A 216 17.90 1.66 0.01
CA ARG A 216 18.72 0.77 -0.82
C ARG A 216 20.15 0.71 -0.29
N GLY A 217 20.63 -0.50 0.01
CA GLY A 217 21.98 -0.74 0.54
C GLY A 217 22.16 -0.51 2.04
N LEU A 218 21.12 -0.05 2.75
CA LEU A 218 21.16 0.11 4.21
C LEU A 218 20.84 -1.20 4.94
N LEU A 219 19.96 -2.04 4.37
CA LEU A 219 19.50 -3.25 5.03
C LEU A 219 20.66 -4.20 5.36
N LYS A 220 20.87 -4.44 6.65
CA LYS A 220 21.78 -5.45 7.16
C LYS A 220 21.02 -6.76 7.37
N GLY A 221 21.38 -7.82 6.65
CA GLY A 221 20.65 -9.09 6.69
C GLY A 221 19.40 -9.09 5.81
N ASP A 222 18.31 -9.66 6.31
CA ASP A 222 17.02 -9.72 5.61
C ASP A 222 15.86 -9.38 6.57
N LYS A 223 14.62 -9.40 6.07
CA LYS A 223 13.40 -9.10 6.83
C LYS A 223 12.58 -10.36 7.16
N LYS A 224 13.16 -11.57 7.01
CA LYS A 224 12.43 -12.84 7.15
C LYS A 224 12.10 -13.23 8.57
N THR A 225 12.66 -12.54 9.56
CA THR A 225 12.36 -12.77 10.98
C THR A 225 11.01 -12.16 11.39
N TYR A 226 10.41 -11.29 10.55
CA TYR A 226 9.13 -10.65 10.83
C TYR A 226 8.20 -10.54 9.60
N GLN A 227 8.70 -10.57 8.37
CA GLN A 227 7.87 -10.71 7.19
C GLN A 227 7.64 -12.19 6.87
N MET A 228 6.44 -12.56 6.44
CA MET A 228 6.02 -13.93 6.20
C MET A 228 6.86 -14.62 5.12
N ASP A 229 7.05 -15.92 5.25
CA ASP A 229 7.67 -16.75 4.21
C ASP A 229 6.73 -16.86 3.01
N ASN A 230 7.28 -16.65 1.81
CA ASN A 230 6.52 -16.71 0.55
C ASN A 230 6.02 -18.14 0.19
N ALA A 231 6.46 -19.17 0.91
CA ALA A 231 5.96 -20.54 0.79
C ALA A 231 4.67 -20.79 1.59
N ASN A 232 4.28 -19.86 2.51
CA ASN A 232 3.21 -20.09 3.46
C ASN A 232 1.91 -19.37 3.05
N ALA A 233 0.82 -20.13 2.91
CA ALA A 233 -0.51 -19.61 2.63
C ALA A 233 -1.43 -19.61 3.86
N GLU A 234 -1.36 -20.66 4.69
CA GLU A 234 -2.21 -20.79 5.88
C GLU A 234 -1.84 -19.79 6.98
N GLU A 235 -0.56 -19.41 7.07
CA GLU A 235 -0.06 -18.38 7.97
C GLU A 235 -0.76 -17.04 7.74
N ALA A 236 -0.98 -16.66 6.47
CA ALA A 236 -1.68 -15.43 6.13
C ALA A 236 -3.09 -15.33 6.73
N LEU A 237 -3.82 -16.44 6.79
CA LEU A 237 -5.15 -16.47 7.39
C LEU A 237 -5.09 -16.27 8.92
N ARG A 238 -4.04 -16.77 9.57
CA ARG A 238 -3.82 -16.60 11.00
C ARG A 238 -3.45 -15.15 11.33
N GLU A 239 -2.52 -14.56 10.58
CA GLU A 239 -2.11 -13.16 10.70
C GLU A 239 -3.31 -12.22 10.53
N VAL A 240 -4.09 -12.40 9.46
CA VAL A 240 -5.30 -11.62 9.22
C VAL A 240 -6.30 -11.77 10.36
N ALA A 241 -6.52 -12.99 10.87
CA ALA A 241 -7.44 -13.22 11.97
C ALA A 241 -7.01 -12.50 13.25
N MET A 242 -5.71 -12.47 13.55
CA MET A 242 -5.16 -11.77 14.71
C MET A 242 -5.30 -10.26 14.56
N ASP A 243 -4.91 -9.68 13.43
CA ASP A 243 -5.02 -8.24 13.19
C ASP A 243 -6.48 -7.74 13.24
N LEU A 244 -7.43 -8.54 12.75
CA LEU A 244 -8.86 -8.23 12.86
C LEU A 244 -9.37 -8.30 14.32
N ALA A 245 -8.92 -9.30 15.08
CA ALA A 245 -9.26 -9.41 16.49
C ALA A 245 -8.65 -8.27 17.33
N GLU A 246 -7.53 -7.71 16.90
CA GLU A 246 -6.86 -6.56 17.48
C GLU A 246 -7.48 -5.21 17.09
N GLY A 247 -8.40 -5.16 16.13
CA GLY A 247 -9.15 -3.96 15.78
C GLY A 247 -8.73 -3.31 14.46
N ALA A 248 -8.17 -4.05 13.50
CA ALA A 248 -8.02 -3.58 12.13
C ALA A 248 -9.41 -3.41 11.47
N ASP A 249 -9.64 -2.27 10.80
CA ASP A 249 -10.86 -2.00 10.04
C ASP A 249 -10.83 -2.67 8.67
N THR A 250 -9.64 -2.75 8.08
CA THR A 250 -9.39 -3.34 6.77
C THR A 250 -8.03 -4.01 6.74
N VAL A 251 -7.84 -4.93 5.78
CA VAL A 251 -6.57 -5.68 5.66
C VAL A 251 -5.99 -5.58 4.27
N MET A 252 -4.67 -5.67 4.19
CA MET A 252 -3.92 -5.58 2.93
C MET A 252 -3.01 -6.80 2.75
N VAL A 253 -3.01 -7.34 1.53
CA VAL A 253 -2.05 -8.36 1.06
C VAL A 253 -0.95 -7.68 0.26
N LYS A 254 0.32 -7.96 0.60
CA LYS A 254 1.51 -7.38 -0.03
C LYS A 254 2.63 -8.42 -0.17
N PRO A 255 3.17 -8.66 -1.38
CA PRO A 255 2.80 -8.12 -2.70
C PRO A 255 1.41 -8.54 -3.17
N GLY A 256 0.99 -8.02 -4.33
CA GLY A 256 -0.35 -8.24 -4.87
C GLY A 256 -0.46 -9.37 -5.91
N LEU A 257 -0.01 -9.15 -7.16
CA LEU A 257 -0.21 -10.09 -8.27
C LEU A 257 0.31 -11.50 -8.00
N PRO A 258 1.50 -11.70 -7.41
CA PRO A 258 2.00 -13.05 -7.09
C PRO A 258 1.21 -13.75 -5.98
N TYR A 259 0.30 -13.05 -5.30
CA TYR A 259 -0.44 -13.50 -4.12
C TYR A 259 -1.97 -13.36 -4.30
N LEU A 260 -2.46 -13.45 -5.55
CA LEU A 260 -3.91 -13.44 -5.82
C LEU A 260 -4.64 -14.60 -5.13
N ASP A 261 -4.01 -15.73 -4.97
CA ASP A 261 -4.51 -16.89 -4.21
C ASP A 261 -4.74 -16.54 -2.73
N ILE A 262 -3.82 -15.77 -2.11
CA ILE A 262 -3.95 -15.30 -0.73
C ILE A 262 -5.11 -14.31 -0.62
N ILE A 263 -5.23 -13.37 -1.57
CA ILE A 263 -6.35 -12.42 -1.63
C ILE A 263 -7.69 -13.17 -1.66
N VAL A 264 -7.82 -14.15 -2.53
CA VAL A 264 -9.05 -14.97 -2.64
C VAL A 264 -9.33 -15.70 -1.32
N ARG A 265 -8.33 -16.33 -0.70
CA ARG A 265 -8.48 -17.04 0.58
C ARG A 265 -8.91 -16.09 1.70
N VAL A 266 -8.26 -14.94 1.85
CA VAL A 266 -8.61 -13.94 2.86
C VAL A 266 -10.04 -13.45 2.64
N ARG A 267 -10.40 -13.10 1.39
CA ARG A 267 -11.75 -12.63 1.07
C ARG A 267 -12.85 -13.68 1.33
N GLN A 268 -12.53 -14.97 1.17
CA GLN A 268 -13.45 -16.06 1.45
C GLN A 268 -13.57 -16.38 2.95
N ALA A 269 -12.50 -16.17 3.71
CA ALA A 269 -12.46 -16.49 5.13
C ALA A 269 -13.03 -15.37 6.02
N PHE A 270 -12.94 -14.10 5.58
CA PHE A 270 -13.28 -12.93 6.38
C PHE A 270 -14.20 -11.98 5.62
N GLU A 271 -15.26 -11.50 6.31
CA GLU A 271 -16.23 -10.53 5.78
C GLU A 271 -15.75 -9.08 5.99
N VAL A 272 -14.53 -8.76 5.53
CA VAL A 272 -13.91 -7.43 5.65
C VAL A 272 -13.44 -6.92 4.31
N PRO A 273 -13.27 -5.60 4.12
CA PRO A 273 -12.63 -5.08 2.94
C PRO A 273 -11.17 -5.54 2.87
N VAL A 274 -10.79 -6.16 1.71
CA VAL A 274 -9.44 -6.64 1.45
C VAL A 274 -8.81 -5.76 0.39
N PHE A 275 -7.63 -5.23 0.69
CA PHE A 275 -6.83 -4.43 -0.24
C PHE A 275 -5.60 -5.21 -0.68
N ALA A 276 -4.99 -4.77 -1.77
CA ALA A 276 -3.72 -5.32 -2.24
C ALA A 276 -2.76 -4.19 -2.63
N TYR A 277 -1.47 -4.43 -2.48
CA TYR A 277 -0.45 -3.53 -3.02
C TYR A 277 0.20 -4.16 -4.25
N GLN A 278 -0.07 -3.59 -5.43
CA GLN A 278 0.75 -3.83 -6.62
C GLN A 278 2.10 -3.14 -6.41
N VAL A 279 3.08 -3.88 -5.89
CA VAL A 279 4.32 -3.30 -5.39
C VAL A 279 5.27 -2.87 -6.51
N SER A 280 6.33 -2.19 -6.12
CA SER A 280 7.29 -1.55 -7.02
C SER A 280 7.94 -2.51 -8.03
N GLY A 281 8.22 -3.75 -7.64
CA GLY A 281 8.75 -4.78 -8.54
C GLY A 281 7.72 -5.24 -9.56
N GLU A 282 6.45 -5.37 -9.17
CA GLU A 282 5.36 -5.72 -10.08
C GLU A 282 5.16 -4.61 -11.13
N TYR A 283 5.14 -3.36 -10.68
CA TYR A 283 5.11 -2.18 -11.54
C TYR A 283 6.28 -2.16 -12.52
N ALA A 284 7.51 -2.30 -12.02
CA ALA A 284 8.73 -2.26 -12.85
C ALA A 284 8.77 -3.42 -13.87
N MET A 285 8.31 -4.61 -13.51
CA MET A 285 8.21 -5.75 -14.42
C MET A 285 7.20 -5.49 -15.54
N LEU A 286 6.06 -4.87 -15.22
CA LEU A 286 5.04 -4.52 -16.21
C LEU A 286 5.58 -3.47 -17.18
N GLU A 287 6.17 -2.39 -16.68
CA GLU A 287 6.79 -1.35 -17.53
C GLU A 287 7.96 -1.91 -18.38
N ALA A 288 8.76 -2.81 -17.82
CA ALA A 288 9.84 -3.48 -18.58
C ALA A 288 9.27 -4.37 -19.70
N SER A 289 8.17 -5.09 -19.47
CA SER A 289 7.52 -5.91 -20.49
C SER A 289 6.95 -5.06 -21.62
N VAL A 290 6.37 -3.91 -21.29
CA VAL A 290 5.89 -2.92 -22.28
C VAL A 290 7.06 -2.39 -23.11
N ALA A 291 8.15 -1.98 -22.47
CA ALA A 291 9.35 -1.49 -23.14
C ALA A 291 9.98 -2.54 -24.07
N ALA A 292 9.86 -3.82 -23.75
CA ALA A 292 10.27 -4.94 -24.59
C ALA A 292 9.27 -5.30 -25.71
N GLY A 293 8.14 -4.59 -25.83
CA GLY A 293 7.12 -4.85 -26.84
C GLY A 293 6.24 -6.08 -26.57
N ALA A 294 6.18 -6.55 -25.32
CA ALA A 294 5.42 -7.75 -24.96
C ALA A 294 3.88 -7.53 -24.92
N GLY A 295 3.43 -6.27 -24.94
CA GLY A 295 1.99 -5.96 -24.98
C GLY A 295 1.71 -4.46 -24.95
N ASP A 296 0.44 -4.11 -25.16
CA ASP A 296 -0.05 -2.74 -25.03
C ASP A 296 -0.11 -2.36 -23.55
N ARG A 297 0.46 -1.19 -23.22
CA ARG A 297 0.59 -0.71 -21.84
C ARG A 297 -0.76 -0.54 -21.14
N ASP A 298 -1.71 0.10 -21.82
CA ASP A 298 -2.99 0.43 -21.25
C ASP A 298 -3.81 -0.84 -20.97
N ALA A 299 -3.78 -1.77 -21.92
CA ALA A 299 -4.43 -3.07 -21.78
C ALA A 299 -3.83 -3.88 -20.62
N LEU A 300 -2.48 -3.95 -20.51
CA LEU A 300 -1.80 -4.68 -19.43
C LEU A 300 -2.07 -4.06 -18.05
N VAL A 301 -2.09 -2.73 -17.95
CA VAL A 301 -2.41 -2.03 -16.70
C VAL A 301 -3.84 -2.35 -16.27
N LEU A 302 -4.82 -2.18 -17.16
CA LEU A 302 -6.23 -2.44 -16.82
C LEU A 302 -6.50 -3.92 -16.52
N GLU A 303 -5.87 -4.85 -17.26
CA GLU A 303 -6.04 -6.29 -17.02
C GLU A 303 -5.46 -6.72 -15.67
N THR A 304 -4.28 -6.21 -15.28
CA THR A 304 -3.69 -6.52 -13.99
C THR A 304 -4.52 -5.96 -12.83
N LEU A 305 -5.05 -4.74 -12.95
CA LEU A 305 -5.93 -4.15 -11.94
C LEU A 305 -7.27 -4.90 -11.84
N MET A 306 -7.82 -5.32 -12.99
CA MET A 306 -9.02 -6.16 -13.03
C MET A 306 -8.76 -7.53 -12.37
N ALA A 307 -7.55 -8.09 -12.45
CA ALA A 307 -7.21 -9.34 -11.78
C ALA A 307 -7.35 -9.24 -10.25
N PHE A 308 -6.94 -8.12 -9.65
CA PHE A 308 -7.15 -7.85 -8.21
C PHE A 308 -8.64 -7.75 -7.87
N LYS A 309 -9.41 -7.00 -8.66
CA LYS A 309 -10.86 -6.88 -8.43
C LYS A 309 -11.55 -8.23 -8.55
N ARG A 310 -11.21 -9.05 -9.55
CA ARG A 310 -11.75 -10.39 -9.74
C ARG A 310 -11.35 -11.33 -8.60
N ALA A 311 -10.18 -11.15 -7.99
CA ALA A 311 -9.76 -11.89 -6.80
C ALA A 311 -10.52 -11.47 -5.53
N GLY A 312 -11.28 -10.36 -5.57
CA GLY A 312 -12.12 -9.88 -4.48
C GLY A 312 -11.56 -8.67 -3.73
N CYS A 313 -10.54 -7.99 -4.25
CA CYS A 313 -10.06 -6.74 -3.64
C CYS A 313 -11.12 -5.65 -3.66
N SER A 314 -11.28 -4.96 -2.52
CA SER A 314 -12.04 -3.73 -2.40
C SER A 314 -11.33 -2.57 -3.08
N GLY A 315 -9.99 -2.52 -2.98
CA GLY A 315 -9.17 -1.53 -3.67
C GLY A 315 -7.73 -1.99 -3.81
N VAL A 316 -6.94 -1.24 -4.60
CA VAL A 316 -5.55 -1.54 -4.94
C VAL A 316 -4.66 -0.32 -4.78
N LEU A 317 -3.60 -0.45 -3.96
CA LEU A 317 -2.47 0.48 -4.00
C LEU A 317 -1.64 0.21 -5.26
N THR A 318 -1.50 1.19 -6.14
CA THR A 318 -0.75 1.03 -7.39
C THR A 318 -0.13 2.32 -7.87
N TYR A 319 1.09 2.26 -8.36
CA TYR A 319 1.77 3.40 -9.03
C TYR A 319 1.11 3.75 -10.36
N HIS A 320 0.29 2.86 -10.93
CA HIS A 320 -0.51 3.14 -12.13
C HIS A 320 -1.80 3.91 -11.83
N ALA A 321 -2.11 4.27 -10.57
CA ALA A 321 -3.42 4.81 -10.19
C ALA A 321 -3.89 6.00 -11.05
N ALA A 322 -3.06 7.05 -11.19
CA ALA A 322 -3.43 8.22 -11.99
C ALA A 322 -3.59 7.88 -13.49
N HIS A 323 -2.74 7.00 -14.02
CA HIS A 323 -2.84 6.55 -15.41
C HIS A 323 -4.12 5.72 -15.64
N ALA A 324 -4.35 4.74 -14.78
CA ALA A 324 -5.54 3.89 -14.87
C ALA A 324 -6.83 4.70 -14.70
N ALA A 325 -6.87 5.66 -13.77
CA ALA A 325 -8.03 6.52 -13.58
C ALA A 325 -8.35 7.36 -14.83
N LYS A 326 -7.32 7.88 -15.53
CA LYS A 326 -7.51 8.59 -16.82
C LYS A 326 -8.13 7.68 -17.88
N LEU A 327 -7.68 6.42 -17.98
CA LEU A 327 -8.24 5.42 -18.90
C LEU A 327 -9.68 5.04 -18.55
N LEU A 328 -10.03 4.99 -17.27
CA LEU A 328 -11.36 4.61 -16.80
C LEU A 328 -12.39 5.72 -16.94
N ASN A 329 -11.94 6.98 -16.97
CA ASN A 329 -12.80 8.15 -17.16
C ASN A 329 -13.08 8.47 -18.65
N GLY A 330 -12.38 7.83 -19.59
CA GLY A 330 -12.55 7.98 -21.04
C GLY A 330 -11.70 9.10 -21.57
#